data_03541b993ab1c8a3fad5766840a847d2
#
_entry.id   03541b993ab1c8a3fad5766840a847d2
#
_cell.length_a   1.000
_cell.length_b   1.000
_cell.length_c   1.000
_cell.angle_alpha   90.00
_cell.angle_beta   90.00
_cell.angle_gamma   90.00
#
_symmetry.space_group_name_H-M   'P 1'
#
loop_
_entity.id
_entity.type
_entity.pdbx_description
1 polymer ?
#
loop_
_entity_poly.entity_id
_entity_poly.type
_entity_poly.pdbx_seq_one_letter_code
_entity_poly.pdbx_strand_id
1 'polypeptide(L)'
;MERAAKEQVLGEIKEAFANVASIVIADYRGIRVPTVTTMRDDFRKAGCHYRVLKNSLVKIAVKGSKMEPLSTLMVGTTAVIWSNEIPQAPAQVALKWAKDEPKFVIKGGYYEGQLLDVAGVDALAKMPGKNEIRASMLMTFLAAPQSFVAQLVAGPQNFAYVLDARRRQLEGK
;
A
#
# COMPACT_ATOMS: atom_id res chain seq x y z
N MET A 1 -12.40 30.05 -11.50
CA MET A 1 -11.01 30.16 -11.01
C MET A 1 -10.26 31.09 -11.93
N GLU A 2 -9.65 32.11 -11.41
CA GLU A 2 -8.77 33.02 -12.15
C GLU A 2 -7.52 32.29 -12.65
N ARG A 3 -6.87 32.84 -13.69
CA ARG A 3 -5.69 32.22 -14.32
C ARG A 3 -4.51 32.07 -13.34
N ALA A 4 -4.29 33.10 -12.53
CA ALA A 4 -3.26 33.08 -11.48
C ALA A 4 -3.45 31.98 -10.45
N ALA A 5 -4.70 31.76 -9.99
CA ALA A 5 -5.02 30.68 -9.06
C ALA A 5 -4.81 29.27 -9.66
N LYS A 6 -5.01 29.10 -10.97
CA LYS A 6 -4.73 27.83 -11.66
C LYS A 6 -3.23 27.57 -11.77
N GLU A 7 -2.43 28.59 -12.01
CA GLU A 7 -0.98 28.50 -12.10
C GLU A 7 -0.36 28.16 -10.73
N GLN A 8 -0.87 28.76 -9.65
CA GLN A 8 -0.45 28.40 -8.28
C GLN A 8 -0.75 26.95 -7.94
N VAL A 9 -1.99 26.49 -8.20
CA VAL A 9 -2.38 25.09 -7.96
C VAL A 9 -1.55 24.12 -8.82
N LEU A 10 -1.22 24.49 -10.06
CA LEU A 10 -0.32 23.69 -10.91
C LEU A 10 1.09 23.57 -10.32
N GLY A 11 1.63 24.68 -9.76
CA GLY A 11 2.90 24.67 -9.04
C GLY A 11 2.88 23.70 -7.85
N GLU A 12 1.87 23.84 -6.97
CA GLU A 12 1.69 22.95 -5.82
C GLU A 12 1.58 21.47 -6.22
N ILE A 13 0.85 21.16 -7.29
CA ILE A 13 0.70 19.78 -7.77
C ILE A 13 2.03 19.23 -8.28
N LYS A 14 2.79 20.02 -9.04
CA LYS A 14 4.10 19.61 -9.55
C LYS A 14 5.10 19.37 -8.42
N GLU A 15 5.14 20.25 -7.44
CA GLU A 15 5.99 20.07 -6.24
C GLU A 15 5.58 18.84 -5.44
N ALA A 16 4.27 18.66 -5.19
CA ALA A 16 3.75 17.50 -4.49
C ALA A 16 4.08 16.19 -5.22
N PHE A 17 4.03 16.17 -6.55
CA PHE A 17 4.28 14.98 -7.35
C PHE A 17 5.76 14.73 -7.66
N ALA A 18 6.65 15.68 -7.41
CA ALA A 18 8.09 15.52 -7.66
C ALA A 18 8.72 14.39 -6.82
N ASN A 19 8.26 14.23 -5.58
CA ASN A 19 8.84 13.30 -4.60
C ASN A 19 7.87 12.19 -4.13
N VAL A 20 6.84 11.88 -4.94
CA VAL A 20 5.83 10.90 -4.55
C VAL A 20 6.32 9.47 -4.75
N ALA A 21 6.22 8.66 -3.72
CA ALA A 21 6.53 7.24 -3.77
C ALA A 21 5.42 6.44 -4.48
N SER A 22 4.16 6.73 -4.19
CA SER A 22 3.00 6.06 -4.80
C SER A 22 1.78 6.98 -4.86
N ILE A 23 0.94 6.78 -5.87
CA ILE A 23 -0.33 7.49 -6.06
C ILE A 23 -1.44 6.46 -6.21
N VAL A 24 -2.54 6.66 -5.50
CA VAL A 24 -3.79 5.89 -5.67
C VAL A 24 -4.89 6.85 -6.08
N ILE A 25 -5.67 6.44 -7.05
CA ILE A 25 -6.79 7.22 -7.60
C ILE A 25 -8.07 6.51 -7.24
N ALA A 26 -9.00 7.24 -6.63
CA ALA A 26 -10.30 6.72 -6.23
C ALA A 26 -11.44 7.65 -6.61
N ASP A 27 -12.61 7.07 -6.76
CA ASP A 27 -13.88 7.79 -6.88
C ASP A 27 -14.53 7.92 -5.49
N TYR A 28 -14.97 9.12 -5.16
CA TYR A 28 -15.62 9.43 -3.88
C TYR A 28 -17.10 9.80 -4.04
N ARG A 29 -17.68 9.60 -5.20
CA ARG A 29 -19.03 10.04 -5.52
C ARG A 29 -20.07 9.34 -4.65
N GLY A 30 -20.94 10.14 -4.01
CA GLY A 30 -22.07 9.62 -3.22
C GLY A 30 -21.73 9.26 -1.77
N ILE A 31 -20.52 9.55 -1.29
CA ILE A 31 -20.14 9.37 0.12
C ILE A 31 -20.67 10.56 0.93
N ARG A 32 -21.10 10.31 2.16
CA ARG A 32 -21.61 11.35 3.08
C ARG A 32 -20.45 12.22 3.58
N VAL A 33 -20.72 13.51 3.80
CA VAL A 33 -19.70 14.47 4.27
C VAL A 33 -18.98 14.06 5.56
N PRO A 34 -19.67 13.58 6.62
CA PRO A 34 -18.98 13.15 7.84
C PRO A 34 -18.04 11.97 7.58
N THR A 35 -18.43 11.01 6.74
CA THR A 35 -17.57 9.87 6.35
C THR A 35 -16.31 10.34 5.60
N VAL A 36 -16.45 11.33 4.72
CA VAL A 36 -15.27 11.90 4.00
C VAL A 36 -14.32 12.59 4.97
N THR A 37 -14.83 13.23 6.01
CA THR A 37 -13.99 13.87 7.04
C THR A 37 -13.19 12.83 7.82
N THR A 38 -13.84 11.78 8.30
CA THR A 38 -13.18 10.65 8.98
C THR A 38 -12.13 9.99 8.08
N MET A 39 -12.47 9.77 6.81
CA MET A 39 -11.57 9.22 5.82
C MET A 39 -10.32 10.08 5.63
N ARG A 40 -10.46 11.41 5.54
CA ARG A 40 -9.31 12.34 5.45
C ARG A 40 -8.42 12.27 6.68
N ASP A 41 -9.00 12.14 7.86
CA ASP A 41 -8.24 12.03 9.10
C ASP A 41 -7.47 10.71 9.17
N ASP A 42 -8.05 9.60 8.70
CA ASP A 42 -7.37 8.31 8.64
C ASP A 42 -6.22 8.31 7.64
N PHE A 43 -6.40 8.92 6.45
CA PHE A 43 -5.30 9.11 5.50
C PHE A 43 -4.18 9.97 6.10
N ARG A 44 -4.53 11.05 6.79
CA ARG A 44 -3.55 11.93 7.44
C ARG A 44 -2.78 11.20 8.55
N LYS A 45 -3.47 10.38 9.38
CA LYS A 45 -2.83 9.54 10.41
C LYS A 45 -1.85 8.52 9.81
N ALA A 46 -2.13 8.02 8.62
CA ALA A 46 -1.27 7.09 7.89
C ALA A 46 -0.12 7.79 7.12
N GLY A 47 0.05 9.11 7.27
CA GLY A 47 1.07 9.87 6.54
C GLY A 47 0.76 10.04 5.04
N CYS A 48 -0.51 9.92 4.66
CA CYS A 48 -0.97 10.07 3.29
C CYS A 48 -1.67 11.42 3.10
N HIS A 49 -1.48 11.99 1.93
CA HIS A 49 -2.21 13.18 1.50
C HIS A 49 -3.42 12.78 0.68
N TYR A 50 -4.59 13.27 1.05
CA TYR A 50 -5.84 13.09 0.31
C TYR A 50 -6.31 14.45 -0.24
N ARG A 51 -6.41 14.58 -1.56
CA ARG A 51 -6.86 15.84 -2.19
C ARG A 51 -7.74 15.55 -3.41
N VAL A 52 -8.82 16.31 -3.53
CA VAL A 52 -9.65 16.30 -4.72
C VAL A 52 -9.12 17.38 -5.66
N LEU A 53 -8.70 16.96 -6.84
CA LEU A 53 -8.07 17.83 -7.83
C LEU A 53 -8.89 17.84 -9.13
N LYS A 54 -8.82 18.96 -9.85
CA LYS A 54 -9.45 19.06 -11.15
C LYS A 54 -8.66 18.25 -12.19
N ASN A 55 -9.30 17.26 -12.83
CA ASN A 55 -8.64 16.33 -13.77
C ASN A 55 -7.82 17.03 -14.84
N SER A 56 -8.32 18.13 -15.40
CA SER A 56 -7.59 18.89 -16.42
C SER A 56 -6.26 19.49 -15.91
N LEU A 57 -6.21 19.94 -14.65
CA LEU A 57 -4.99 20.48 -14.05
C LEU A 57 -3.98 19.37 -13.78
N VAL A 58 -4.44 18.21 -13.29
CA VAL A 58 -3.57 17.05 -13.07
C VAL A 58 -2.99 16.55 -14.40
N LYS A 59 -3.81 16.44 -15.46
CA LYS A 59 -3.35 16.05 -16.80
C LYS A 59 -2.26 16.99 -17.34
N ILE A 60 -2.38 18.31 -17.12
CA ILE A 60 -1.37 19.28 -17.53
C ILE A 60 -0.10 19.13 -16.67
N ALA A 61 -0.25 18.91 -15.36
CA ALA A 61 0.88 18.79 -14.45
C ALA A 61 1.72 17.54 -14.71
N VAL A 62 1.06 16.43 -15.11
CA VAL A 62 1.69 15.12 -15.36
C VAL A 62 2.25 15.01 -16.79
N LYS A 63 1.80 15.86 -17.72
CA LYS A 63 2.27 15.87 -19.10
C LYS A 63 3.77 16.19 -19.17
N GLY A 64 4.54 15.28 -19.80
CA GLY A 64 6.00 15.40 -19.88
C GLY A 64 6.76 14.85 -18.66
N SER A 65 6.08 14.22 -17.68
CA SER A 65 6.73 13.52 -16.58
C SER A 65 6.56 12.00 -16.73
N LYS A 66 7.30 11.21 -15.93
CA LYS A 66 7.18 9.74 -15.89
C LYS A 66 5.77 9.27 -15.53
N MET A 67 4.92 10.17 -15.04
CA MET A 67 3.55 9.91 -14.59
C MET A 67 2.49 10.11 -15.67
N GLU A 68 2.88 10.33 -16.93
CA GLU A 68 1.95 10.57 -18.05
C GLU A 68 0.86 9.50 -18.20
N PRO A 69 1.13 8.19 -17.98
CA PRO A 69 0.11 7.13 -18.02
C PRO A 69 -1.05 7.35 -17.05
N LEU A 70 -0.86 8.07 -15.96
CA LEU A 70 -1.89 8.44 -14.97
C LEU A 70 -3.07 9.23 -15.60
N SER A 71 -2.82 9.92 -16.72
CA SER A 71 -3.82 10.70 -17.43
C SER A 71 -5.03 9.88 -17.91
N THR A 72 -4.84 8.59 -18.16
CA THR A 72 -5.90 7.66 -18.60
C THR A 72 -6.92 7.38 -17.50
N LEU A 73 -6.47 7.32 -16.24
CA LEU A 73 -7.34 7.07 -15.06
C LEU A 73 -8.08 8.33 -14.60
N MET A 74 -7.72 9.51 -15.09
CA MET A 74 -8.32 10.79 -14.73
C MET A 74 -9.62 11.05 -15.51
N VAL A 75 -10.66 10.23 -15.24
CA VAL A 75 -11.99 10.35 -15.84
C VAL A 75 -13.04 10.42 -14.72
N GLY A 76 -13.99 11.34 -14.82
CA GLY A 76 -15.07 11.51 -13.84
C GLY A 76 -14.60 12.17 -12.52
N THR A 77 -15.31 11.89 -11.43
CA THR A 77 -14.93 12.34 -10.09
C THR A 77 -13.68 11.61 -9.63
N THR A 78 -12.68 12.37 -9.19
CA THR A 78 -11.36 11.81 -8.90
C THR A 78 -10.78 12.43 -7.64
N ALA A 79 -10.49 11.60 -6.66
CA ALA A 79 -9.65 11.91 -5.52
C ALA A 79 -8.27 11.30 -5.75
N VAL A 80 -7.24 12.08 -5.46
CA VAL A 80 -5.84 11.65 -5.55
C VAL A 80 -5.32 11.50 -4.14
N ILE A 81 -4.75 10.34 -3.87
CA ILE A 81 -4.17 9.96 -2.59
C ILE A 81 -2.72 9.63 -2.85
N TRP A 82 -1.80 10.25 -2.14
CA TRP A 82 -0.38 9.98 -2.33
C TRP A 82 0.38 9.96 -1.01
N SER A 83 1.51 9.28 -1.00
CA SER A 83 2.48 9.29 0.09
C SER A 83 3.88 9.51 -0.45
N ASN A 84 4.70 10.23 0.32
CA ASN A 84 6.10 10.50 -0.02
C ASN A 84 7.05 9.46 0.59
N GLU A 85 6.69 8.88 1.75
CA GLU A 85 7.58 8.01 2.53
C GLU A 85 7.25 6.53 2.37
N ILE A 86 5.98 6.17 2.52
CA ILE A 86 5.52 4.78 2.60
C ILE A 86 4.65 4.46 1.38
N PRO A 87 5.17 3.73 0.38
CA PRO A 87 4.44 3.50 -0.86
C PRO A 87 3.18 2.66 -0.70
N GLN A 88 3.13 1.74 0.28
CA GLN A 88 1.96 0.89 0.51
C GLN A 88 0.84 1.59 1.30
N ALA A 89 1.15 2.66 2.07
CA ALA A 89 0.17 3.29 2.96
C ALA A 89 -1.10 3.81 2.24
N PRO A 90 -1.01 4.51 1.10
CA PRO A 90 -2.20 4.96 0.38
C PRO A 90 -3.08 3.81 -0.07
N ALA A 91 -2.48 2.70 -0.53
CA ALA A 91 -3.18 1.53 -1.00
C ALA A 91 -3.87 0.77 0.16
N GLN A 92 -3.19 0.60 1.30
CA GLN A 92 -3.75 -0.07 2.47
C GLN A 92 -4.98 0.65 3.02
N VAL A 93 -4.89 1.97 3.19
CA VAL A 93 -6.01 2.76 3.71
C VAL A 93 -7.15 2.83 2.68
N ALA A 94 -6.83 2.98 1.39
CA ALA A 94 -7.84 2.99 0.33
C ALA A 94 -8.61 1.66 0.24
N LEU A 95 -7.93 0.52 0.36
CA LEU A 95 -8.58 -0.79 0.38
C LEU A 95 -9.43 -1.03 1.63
N LYS A 96 -9.01 -0.54 2.79
CA LYS A 96 -9.81 -0.58 4.01
C LYS A 96 -11.13 0.15 3.79
N TRP A 97 -11.06 1.39 3.30
CA TRP A 97 -12.24 2.18 3.02
C TRP A 97 -13.12 1.64 1.88
N ALA A 98 -12.53 1.00 0.87
CA ALA A 98 -13.28 0.33 -0.20
C ALA A 98 -14.10 -0.88 0.31
N LYS A 99 -13.69 -1.50 1.42
CA LYS A 99 -14.46 -2.56 2.09
C LYS A 99 -15.56 -1.98 2.99
N ASP A 100 -15.26 -0.88 3.69
CA ASP A 100 -16.19 -0.27 4.65
C ASP A 100 -17.31 0.52 3.93
N GLU A 101 -16.97 1.17 2.80
CA GLU A 101 -17.89 2.01 2.02
C GLU A 101 -17.93 1.57 0.55
N PRO A 102 -19.00 0.90 0.10
CA PRO A 102 -19.11 0.38 -1.27
C PRO A 102 -19.16 1.47 -2.34
N LYS A 103 -19.39 2.74 -1.94
CA LYS A 103 -19.38 3.89 -2.84
C LYS A 103 -17.98 4.43 -3.10
N PHE A 104 -16.98 4.01 -2.33
CA PHE A 104 -15.59 4.35 -2.55
C PHE A 104 -14.97 3.33 -3.51
N VAL A 105 -14.76 3.73 -4.75
CA VAL A 105 -14.25 2.84 -5.79
C VAL A 105 -12.84 3.23 -6.17
N ILE A 106 -11.91 2.29 -6.05
CA ILE A 106 -10.52 2.47 -6.50
C ILE A 106 -10.49 2.30 -8.03
N LYS A 107 -9.97 3.31 -8.73
CA LYS A 107 -9.81 3.29 -10.20
C LYS A 107 -8.48 2.68 -10.62
N GLY A 108 -7.48 2.80 -9.79
CA GLY A 108 -6.14 2.32 -10.03
C GLY A 108 -5.11 3.16 -9.29
N GLY A 109 -3.84 2.95 -9.61
CA GLY A 109 -2.75 3.66 -8.98
C GLY A 109 -1.53 3.79 -9.90
N TYR A 110 -0.48 4.38 -9.33
CA TYR A 110 0.81 4.55 -9.98
C TYR A 110 1.91 4.30 -8.97
N TYR A 111 2.87 3.48 -9.35
CA TYR A 111 4.04 3.15 -8.53
C TYR A 111 5.26 2.95 -9.43
N GLU A 112 6.35 3.61 -9.12
CA GLU A 112 7.67 3.49 -9.80
C GLU A 112 7.64 3.45 -11.34
N GLY A 113 6.84 4.28 -11.97
CA GLY A 113 6.76 4.35 -13.44
C GLY A 113 5.71 3.43 -14.06
N GLN A 114 5.05 2.59 -13.27
CA GLN A 114 4.04 1.65 -13.74
C GLN A 114 2.63 2.07 -13.34
N LEU A 115 1.70 1.93 -14.28
CA LEU A 115 0.29 2.07 -14.00
C LEU A 115 -0.21 0.78 -13.32
N LEU A 116 -0.88 0.93 -12.20
CA LEU A 116 -1.48 -0.17 -11.45
C LEU A 116 -3.00 -0.18 -11.70
N ASP A 117 -3.51 -1.31 -12.09
CA ASP A 117 -4.94 -1.60 -12.04
C ASP A 117 -5.39 -1.93 -10.62
N VAL A 118 -6.67 -2.14 -10.40
CA VAL A 118 -7.25 -2.46 -9.08
C VAL A 118 -6.53 -3.65 -8.43
N ALA A 119 -6.25 -4.71 -9.21
CA ALA A 119 -5.47 -5.87 -8.74
C ALA A 119 -4.02 -5.49 -8.34
N GLY A 120 -3.40 -4.55 -9.06
CA GLY A 120 -2.08 -4.03 -8.74
C GLY A 120 -2.07 -3.19 -7.46
N VAL A 121 -3.14 -2.43 -7.20
CA VAL A 121 -3.29 -1.69 -5.94
C VAL A 121 -3.47 -2.66 -4.76
N ASP A 122 -4.18 -3.78 -4.94
CA ASP A 122 -4.29 -4.84 -3.94
C ASP A 122 -2.93 -5.49 -3.63
N ALA A 123 -2.13 -5.74 -4.66
CA ALA A 123 -0.77 -6.28 -4.50
C ALA A 123 0.15 -5.27 -3.76
N LEU A 124 0.07 -3.98 -4.12
CA LEU A 124 0.81 -2.91 -3.44
C LEU A 124 0.44 -2.80 -1.96
N ALA A 125 -0.84 -2.93 -1.62
CA ALA A 125 -1.28 -2.88 -0.23
C ALA A 125 -0.82 -4.07 0.61
N LYS A 126 -0.62 -5.23 0.00
CA LYS A 126 -0.10 -6.45 0.64
C LYS A 126 1.43 -6.45 0.74
N MET A 127 2.11 -5.51 0.09
CA MET A 127 3.56 -5.41 0.13
C MET A 127 4.03 -5.11 1.56
N PRO A 128 5.00 -5.86 2.10
CA PRO A 128 5.53 -5.61 3.43
C PRO A 128 6.32 -4.28 3.47
N GLY A 129 6.40 -3.69 4.65
CA GLY A 129 7.17 -2.47 4.88
C GLY A 129 8.67 -2.65 4.64
N LYS A 130 9.39 -1.56 4.41
CA LYS A 130 10.84 -1.57 4.14
C LYS A 130 11.64 -2.35 5.19
N ASN A 131 11.31 -2.20 6.46
CA ASN A 131 11.99 -2.91 7.55
C ASN A 131 11.60 -4.40 7.59
N GLU A 132 10.36 -4.73 7.25
CA GLU A 132 9.89 -6.12 7.15
C GLU A 132 10.55 -6.86 6.00
N ILE A 133 10.72 -6.20 4.84
CA ILE A 133 11.47 -6.76 3.70
C ILE A 133 12.91 -7.04 4.09
N ARG A 134 13.57 -6.10 4.79
CA ARG A 134 14.94 -6.29 5.29
C ARG A 134 15.04 -7.43 6.29
N ALA A 135 14.09 -7.52 7.22
CA ALA A 135 14.02 -8.61 8.18
C ALA A 135 13.81 -9.97 7.50
N SER A 136 12.90 -10.04 6.54
CA SER A 136 12.65 -11.25 5.73
C SER A 136 13.89 -11.67 4.94
N MET A 137 14.61 -10.72 4.34
CA MET A 137 15.86 -10.98 3.64
C MET A 137 16.92 -11.55 4.59
N LEU A 138 17.10 -10.98 5.76
CA LEU A 138 18.03 -11.49 6.78
C LEU A 138 17.62 -12.89 7.27
N MET A 139 16.33 -13.13 7.49
CA MET A 139 15.81 -14.45 7.85
C MET A 139 16.12 -15.49 6.77
N THR A 140 16.02 -15.11 5.49
CA THR A 140 16.33 -16.02 4.38
C THR A 140 17.82 -16.41 4.39
N PHE A 141 18.72 -15.49 4.68
CA PHE A 141 20.15 -15.80 4.82
C PHE A 141 20.45 -16.70 6.02
N LEU A 142 19.72 -16.55 7.12
CA LEU A 142 19.88 -17.35 8.32
C LEU A 142 19.20 -18.73 8.20
N ALA A 143 18.27 -18.91 7.28
CA ALA A 143 17.50 -20.16 7.14
C ALA A 143 18.38 -21.37 6.83
N ALA A 144 19.40 -21.22 5.99
CA ALA A 144 20.29 -22.33 5.63
C ALA A 144 21.12 -22.84 6.84
N PRO A 145 21.86 -22.00 7.59
CA PRO A 145 22.53 -22.46 8.81
C PRO A 145 21.59 -22.98 9.87
N GLN A 146 20.42 -22.35 10.05
CA GLN A 146 19.42 -22.82 11.01
C GLN A 146 18.85 -24.19 10.68
N SER A 147 18.56 -24.45 9.40
CA SER A 147 18.07 -25.76 8.96
C SER A 147 19.12 -26.86 9.17
N PHE A 148 20.40 -26.56 8.95
CA PHE A 148 21.49 -27.49 9.23
C PHE A 148 21.58 -27.84 10.71
N VAL A 149 21.59 -26.82 11.58
CA VAL A 149 21.60 -27.05 13.04
C VAL A 149 20.37 -27.82 13.51
N ALA A 150 19.19 -27.47 12.99
CA ALA A 150 17.94 -28.18 13.30
C ALA A 150 17.99 -29.66 12.92
N GLN A 151 18.59 -30.01 11.75
CA GLN A 151 18.76 -31.41 11.34
C GLN A 151 19.73 -32.17 12.23
N LEU A 152 20.82 -31.55 12.68
CA LEU A 152 21.77 -32.17 13.60
C LEU A 152 21.11 -32.49 14.97
N VAL A 153 20.23 -31.63 15.45
CA VAL A 153 19.54 -31.76 16.73
C VAL A 153 18.31 -32.69 16.60
N ALA A 154 17.75 -32.84 15.42
CA ALA A 154 16.53 -33.63 15.19
C ALA A 154 16.69 -35.12 15.57
N GLY A 155 17.86 -35.71 15.33
CA GLY A 155 18.13 -37.10 15.68
C GLY A 155 17.96 -37.37 17.19
N PRO A 156 18.71 -36.75 18.06
CA PRO A 156 18.57 -36.87 19.51
C PRO A 156 17.16 -36.49 20.02
N GLN A 157 16.56 -35.43 19.48
CA GLN A 157 15.21 -35.01 19.87
C GLN A 157 14.15 -36.03 19.52
N ASN A 158 14.16 -36.60 18.31
CA ASN A 158 13.21 -37.62 17.89
C ASN A 158 13.34 -38.89 18.76
N PHE A 159 14.56 -39.27 19.12
CA PHE A 159 14.79 -40.37 20.05
C PHE A 159 14.16 -40.10 21.43
N ALA A 160 14.37 -38.90 21.99
CA ALA A 160 13.77 -38.49 23.27
C ALA A 160 12.23 -38.50 23.18
N TYR A 161 11.64 -38.03 22.08
CA TYR A 161 10.18 -38.06 21.88
C TYR A 161 9.62 -39.49 21.81
N VAL A 162 10.33 -40.43 21.20
CA VAL A 162 9.92 -41.84 21.16
C VAL A 162 9.93 -42.43 22.56
N LEU A 163 10.96 -42.17 23.36
CA LEU A 163 11.03 -42.60 24.76
C LEU A 163 9.90 -42.02 25.60
N ASP A 164 9.62 -40.76 25.44
CA ASP A 164 8.55 -40.05 26.16
C ASP A 164 7.15 -40.62 25.74
N ALA A 165 6.94 -40.88 24.45
CA ALA A 165 5.73 -41.49 23.95
C ALA A 165 5.55 -42.91 24.53
N ARG A 166 6.62 -43.69 24.61
CA ARG A 166 6.58 -45.04 25.22
C ARG A 166 6.30 -44.98 26.72
N ARG A 167 6.91 -44.03 27.42
CA ARG A 167 6.62 -43.78 28.84
C ARG A 167 5.14 -43.47 29.07
N ARG A 168 4.56 -42.54 28.29
CA ARG A 168 3.13 -42.19 28.39
C ARG A 168 2.20 -43.40 28.11
N GLN A 169 2.56 -44.26 27.16
CA GLN A 169 1.82 -45.49 26.90
C GLN A 169 1.84 -46.44 28.09
N LEU A 170 2.97 -46.55 28.81
CA LEU A 170 3.10 -47.40 29.98
C LEU A 170 2.42 -46.82 31.24
N GLU A 171 2.35 -45.49 31.34
CA GLU A 171 1.68 -44.80 32.43
C GLU A 171 0.15 -44.66 32.21
N GLY A 172 -0.38 -45.16 31.07
CA GLY A 172 -1.83 -45.21 30.80
C GLY A 172 -2.47 -43.83 30.53
N LYS A 173 -1.66 -42.86 30.14
CA LYS A 173 -2.10 -41.50 29.77
C LYS A 173 -1.97 -41.25 28.28
#